data_ae17ab95a1aa01ddb38b63e1809790dc
#
_entry.id   ae17ab95a1aa01ddb38b63e1809790dc
#
_cell.length_a   1.000
_cell.length_b   1.000
_cell.length_c   1.000
_cell.angle_alpha   90.00
_cell.angle_beta   90.00
_cell.angle_gamma   90.00
#
_symmetry.space_group_name_H-M   'P 1'
#
loop_
_entity.id
_entity.type
_entity.pdbx_description
1 polymer ?
#
loop_
_entity_poly.entity_id
_entity_poly.type
_entity_poly.pdbx_seq_one_letter_code
_entity_poly.pdbx_strand_id
1 'polypeptide(L)'
;KQTRVAEWLDVSRANVSQVTGRMQNSGLIKLQDELELTDKGMFLAKTISRRHRITERFLSEILNLPWDKVYEESHKWENVLSSCTEEAMLKLLKNPTTGPFGNPIPYSLYLKKDMHSLADAKINRPYSVEKITEDLKKDCKIIEFLQEHNIVPGAEIMVSDSSEYS
;
A
#
# COMPACT_ATOMS: atom_id res chain seq x y z
N LYS A 1 19.19 5.79 -10.92
CA LYS A 1 18.12 4.83 -10.61
C LYS A 1 18.19 4.36 -9.15
N GLN A 2 19.30 3.79 -8.66
CA GLN A 2 19.47 3.45 -7.23
C GLN A 2 19.37 4.68 -6.31
N THR A 3 19.74 5.86 -6.80
CA THR A 3 19.59 7.14 -6.09
C THR A 3 18.14 7.43 -5.74
N ARG A 4 17.21 7.31 -6.71
CA ARG A 4 15.77 7.49 -6.45
C ARG A 4 15.21 6.49 -5.44
N VAL A 5 15.69 5.25 -5.47
CA VAL A 5 15.28 4.23 -4.48
C VAL A 5 15.80 4.61 -3.08
N ALA A 6 17.03 5.10 -3.00
CA ALA A 6 17.63 5.56 -1.74
C ALA A 6 16.87 6.74 -1.15
N GLU A 7 16.54 7.73 -1.97
CA GLU A 7 15.74 8.90 -1.58
C GLU A 7 14.33 8.50 -1.14
N TRP A 8 13.67 7.62 -1.91
CA TRP A 8 12.30 7.19 -1.61
C TRP A 8 12.18 6.35 -0.34
N LEU A 9 13.22 5.53 -0.05
CA LEU A 9 13.26 4.68 1.15
C LEU A 9 13.95 5.36 2.34
N ASP A 10 14.47 6.58 2.18
CA ASP A 10 15.27 7.29 3.18
C ASP A 10 16.44 6.46 3.73
N VAL A 11 17.19 5.84 2.81
CA VAL A 11 18.37 5.00 3.15
C VAL A 11 19.59 5.40 2.32
N SER A 12 20.79 5.00 2.79
CA SER A 12 22.03 5.29 2.06
C SER A 12 22.10 4.55 0.72
N ARG A 13 22.78 5.14 -0.28
CA ARG A 13 23.06 4.48 -1.58
C ARG A 13 23.82 3.17 -1.40
N ALA A 14 24.73 3.12 -0.43
CA ALA A 14 25.49 1.92 -0.10
C ALA A 14 24.57 0.78 0.34
N ASN A 15 23.58 1.08 1.19
CA ASN A 15 22.56 0.12 1.61
C ASN A 15 21.74 -0.39 0.40
N VAL A 16 21.24 0.52 -0.45
CA VAL A 16 20.52 0.13 -1.67
C VAL A 16 21.37 -0.77 -2.55
N SER A 17 22.63 -0.43 -2.77
CA SER A 17 23.56 -1.24 -3.58
C SER A 17 23.77 -2.64 -2.99
N GLN A 18 23.96 -2.73 -1.68
CA GLN A 18 24.11 -4.01 -0.98
C GLN A 18 22.84 -4.88 -1.07
N VAL A 19 21.67 -4.27 -0.85
CA VAL A 19 20.39 -4.99 -0.92
C VAL A 19 20.10 -5.46 -2.34
N THR A 20 20.26 -4.58 -3.34
CA THR A 20 20.06 -4.94 -4.76
C THR A 20 21.02 -6.03 -5.21
N GLY A 21 22.30 -6.00 -4.77
CA GLY A 21 23.25 -7.09 -5.03
C GLY A 21 22.78 -8.44 -4.45
N ARG A 22 22.30 -8.45 -3.22
CA ARG A 22 21.70 -9.67 -2.62
C ARG A 22 20.47 -10.16 -3.36
N MET A 23 19.58 -9.25 -3.75
CA MET A 23 18.37 -9.59 -4.52
C MET A 23 18.73 -10.16 -5.90
N GLN A 24 19.75 -9.60 -6.56
CA GLN A 24 20.25 -10.10 -7.84
C GLN A 24 20.83 -11.51 -7.70
N ASN A 25 21.68 -11.74 -6.70
CA ASN A 25 22.27 -13.05 -6.42
C ASN A 25 21.19 -14.10 -6.07
N SER A 26 20.09 -13.68 -5.48
CA SER A 26 18.93 -14.53 -5.19
C SER A 26 17.99 -14.73 -6.39
N GLY A 27 18.31 -14.13 -7.54
CA GLY A 27 17.51 -14.19 -8.75
C GLY A 27 16.15 -13.49 -8.66
N LEU A 28 16.04 -12.49 -7.80
CA LEU A 28 14.79 -11.72 -7.61
C LEU A 28 14.71 -10.51 -8.55
N ILE A 29 15.87 -9.95 -8.92
CA ILE A 29 15.95 -8.82 -9.84
C ILE A 29 16.99 -9.06 -10.93
N LYS A 30 16.82 -8.36 -12.05
CA LYS A 30 17.83 -8.19 -13.10
C LYS A 30 18.30 -6.74 -13.08
N LEU A 31 19.61 -6.56 -13.14
CA LEU A 31 20.26 -5.26 -13.32
C LEU A 31 20.77 -5.20 -14.74
N GLN A 32 19.97 -4.62 -15.62
CA GLN A 32 20.39 -4.23 -16.97
C GLN A 32 20.42 -2.69 -17.03
N ASP A 33 19.82 -2.11 -18.04
CA ASP A 33 19.66 -0.65 -18.12
C ASP A 33 18.71 -0.13 -17.03
N GLU A 34 17.74 -0.95 -16.60
CA GLU A 34 16.84 -0.69 -15.49
C GLU A 34 16.86 -1.83 -14.45
N LEU A 35 16.38 -1.52 -13.26
CA LEU A 35 16.15 -2.51 -12.22
C LEU A 35 14.77 -3.13 -12.48
N GLU A 36 14.75 -4.40 -12.82
CA GLU A 36 13.55 -5.14 -13.14
C GLU A 36 13.37 -6.35 -12.22
N LEU A 37 12.15 -6.62 -11.81
CA LEU A 37 11.84 -7.86 -11.11
C LEU A 37 11.86 -9.05 -12.08
N THR A 38 12.43 -10.16 -11.66
CA THR A 38 12.21 -11.46 -12.31
C THR A 38 10.80 -11.99 -11.99
N ASP A 39 10.36 -13.05 -12.66
CA ASP A 39 9.10 -13.72 -12.31
C ASP A 39 9.08 -14.17 -10.84
N LYS A 40 10.22 -14.70 -10.35
CA LYS A 40 10.42 -15.06 -8.94
C LYS A 40 10.32 -13.84 -8.04
N GLY A 41 10.94 -12.72 -8.43
CA GLY A 41 10.87 -11.46 -7.69
C GLY A 41 9.45 -10.88 -7.67
N MET A 42 8.77 -10.91 -8.81
CA MET A 42 7.38 -10.46 -8.92
C MET A 42 6.42 -11.31 -8.07
N PHE A 43 6.59 -12.63 -8.09
CA PHE A 43 5.81 -13.54 -7.26
C PHE A 43 6.00 -13.23 -5.76
N LEU A 44 7.25 -13.09 -5.32
CA LEU A 44 7.56 -12.76 -3.93
C LEU A 44 6.99 -11.40 -3.53
N ALA A 45 7.18 -10.37 -4.35
CA ALA A 45 6.64 -9.03 -4.10
C ALA A 45 5.12 -9.03 -3.97
N LYS A 46 4.42 -9.75 -4.87
CA LYS A 46 2.97 -9.90 -4.80
C LYS A 46 2.53 -10.67 -3.55
N THR A 47 3.27 -11.71 -3.15
CA THR A 47 2.97 -12.49 -1.94
C THR A 47 3.09 -11.63 -0.69
N ILE A 48 4.17 -10.87 -0.55
CA ILE A 48 4.37 -9.95 0.59
C ILE A 48 3.28 -8.87 0.60
N SER A 49 3.04 -8.21 -0.54
CA SER A 49 1.99 -7.18 -0.64
C SER A 49 0.59 -7.73 -0.34
N ARG A 50 0.32 -8.98 -0.72
CA ARG A 50 -0.95 -9.65 -0.39
C ARG A 50 -1.10 -9.83 1.12
N ARG A 51 -0.10 -10.41 1.78
CA ARG A 51 -0.10 -10.61 3.23
C ARG A 51 -0.22 -9.29 3.98
N HIS A 52 0.54 -8.30 3.58
CA HIS A 52 0.49 -6.96 4.16
C HIS A 52 -0.95 -6.41 4.13
N ARG A 53 -1.61 -6.39 2.98
CA ARG A 53 -2.96 -5.83 2.81
C ARG A 53 -4.06 -6.62 3.51
N ILE A 54 -3.92 -7.95 3.60
CA ILE A 54 -4.82 -8.79 4.40
C ILE A 54 -4.65 -8.47 5.88
N THR A 55 -3.41 -8.34 6.33
CA THR A 55 -3.10 -7.99 7.72
C THR A 55 -3.59 -6.59 8.07
N GLU A 56 -3.35 -5.58 7.22
CA GLU A 56 -3.92 -4.23 7.41
C GLU A 56 -5.43 -4.30 7.65
N ARG A 57 -6.14 -5.08 6.83
CA ARG A 57 -7.58 -5.21 6.94
C ARG A 57 -8.02 -5.93 8.21
N PHE A 58 -7.32 -7.00 8.57
CA PHE A 58 -7.57 -7.74 9.80
C PHE A 58 -7.35 -6.88 11.04
N LEU A 59 -6.26 -6.14 11.09
CA LEU A 59 -5.94 -5.24 12.21
C LEU A 59 -6.97 -4.12 12.34
N SER A 60 -7.39 -3.51 11.23
CA SER A 60 -8.35 -2.41 11.25
C SER A 60 -9.79 -2.86 11.51
N GLU A 61 -10.27 -3.94 10.86
CA GLU A 61 -11.69 -4.33 10.90
C GLU A 61 -12.03 -5.32 12.02
N ILE A 62 -11.08 -6.17 12.42
CA ILE A 62 -11.32 -7.20 13.43
C ILE A 62 -10.77 -6.77 14.79
N LEU A 63 -9.55 -6.24 14.82
CA LEU A 63 -8.92 -5.78 16.06
C LEU A 63 -9.22 -4.30 16.37
N ASN A 64 -9.86 -3.58 15.45
CA ASN A 64 -10.19 -2.16 15.57
C ASN A 64 -8.97 -1.27 15.90
N LEU A 65 -7.79 -1.61 15.37
CA LEU A 65 -6.64 -0.74 15.49
C LEU A 65 -6.87 0.56 14.72
N PRO A 66 -6.47 1.72 15.26
CA PRO A 66 -6.52 2.97 14.53
C PRO A 66 -5.55 2.94 13.33
N TRP A 67 -5.89 3.63 12.27
CA TRP A 67 -5.21 3.57 10.97
C TRP A 67 -3.74 3.97 11.03
N ASP A 68 -3.37 4.90 11.91
CA ASP A 68 -1.98 5.32 12.14
C ASP A 68 -1.08 4.19 12.68
N LYS A 69 -1.66 3.16 13.32
CA LYS A 69 -0.95 1.99 13.83
C LYS A 69 -0.97 0.79 12.88
N VAL A 70 -1.99 0.72 12.02
CA VAL A 70 -2.21 -0.43 11.14
C VAL A 70 -1.03 -0.68 10.19
N TYR A 71 -0.46 0.37 9.60
CA TYR A 71 0.60 0.27 8.62
C TYR A 71 1.89 -0.35 9.22
N GLU A 72 2.35 0.17 10.35
CA GLU A 72 3.56 -0.34 11.02
C GLU A 72 3.38 -1.77 11.56
N GLU A 73 2.22 -2.07 12.16
CA GLU A 73 1.94 -3.41 12.67
C GLU A 73 1.87 -4.43 11.54
N SER A 74 1.28 -4.08 10.40
CA SER A 74 1.19 -4.98 9.24
C SER A 74 2.57 -5.41 8.72
N HIS A 75 3.57 -4.53 8.74
CA HIS A 75 4.94 -4.86 8.36
C HIS A 75 5.58 -5.93 9.26
N LYS A 76 5.22 -5.96 10.54
CA LYS A 76 5.72 -6.99 11.47
C LYS A 76 5.15 -8.36 11.17
N TRP A 77 3.91 -8.43 10.67
CA TRP A 77 3.19 -9.68 10.45
C TRP A 77 3.42 -10.28 9.05
N GLU A 78 3.62 -9.48 8.02
CA GLU A 78 3.68 -9.92 6.62
C GLU A 78 4.73 -11.00 6.34
N ASN A 79 5.85 -11.00 7.10
CA ASN A 79 6.95 -11.94 6.93
C ASN A 79 6.78 -13.23 7.75
N VAL A 80 5.93 -13.22 8.78
CA VAL A 80 5.73 -14.38 9.67
C VAL A 80 4.40 -15.09 9.44
N LEU A 81 3.51 -14.49 8.64
CA LEU A 81 2.19 -15.02 8.36
C LEU A 81 2.30 -16.32 7.57
N SER A 82 1.78 -17.41 8.10
CA SER A 82 1.67 -18.70 7.39
C SER A 82 0.52 -18.67 6.38
N SER A 83 0.58 -19.53 5.37
CA SER A 83 -0.52 -19.65 4.39
C SER A 83 -1.83 -20.06 5.06
N CYS A 84 -1.78 -20.93 6.08
CA CYS A 84 -2.97 -21.34 6.83
C CYS A 84 -3.62 -20.16 7.56
N THR A 85 -2.81 -19.31 8.21
CA THR A 85 -3.31 -18.11 8.89
C THR A 85 -3.85 -17.09 7.88
N GLU A 86 -3.17 -16.90 6.75
CA GLU A 86 -3.62 -16.04 5.65
C GLU A 86 -5.02 -16.46 5.14
N GLU A 87 -5.21 -17.75 4.89
CA GLU A 87 -6.52 -18.29 4.47
C GLU A 87 -7.62 -18.11 5.52
N ALA A 88 -7.29 -18.31 6.80
CA ALA A 88 -8.23 -18.09 7.89
C ALA A 88 -8.65 -16.62 8.00
N MET A 89 -7.70 -15.69 7.88
CA MET A 89 -7.97 -14.26 7.86
C MET A 89 -8.84 -13.86 6.67
N LEU A 90 -8.54 -14.37 5.47
CA LEU A 90 -9.36 -14.10 4.28
C LEU A 90 -10.80 -14.57 4.44
N LYS A 91 -11.01 -15.77 4.98
CA LYS A 91 -12.35 -16.28 5.25
C LYS A 91 -13.11 -15.42 6.24
N LEU A 92 -12.44 -15.02 7.33
CA LEU A 92 -13.03 -14.15 8.36
C LEU A 92 -13.41 -12.77 7.77
N LEU A 93 -12.59 -12.22 6.90
CA LEU A 93 -12.79 -10.96 6.21
C LEU A 93 -13.73 -11.06 4.99
N LYS A 94 -14.32 -12.24 4.71
CA LYS A 94 -15.22 -12.50 3.57
C LYS A 94 -14.55 -12.29 2.20
N ASN A 95 -13.28 -12.66 2.09
CA ASN A 95 -12.48 -12.61 0.86
C ASN A 95 -12.46 -11.21 0.21
N PRO A 96 -11.95 -10.20 0.88
CA PRO A 96 -11.90 -8.84 0.35
C PRO A 96 -10.99 -8.76 -0.88
N THR A 97 -11.28 -7.81 -1.77
CA THR A 97 -10.48 -7.57 -2.97
C THR A 97 -9.46 -6.44 -2.78
N THR A 98 -9.63 -5.63 -1.73
CA THR A 98 -8.75 -4.50 -1.38
C THR A 98 -8.38 -4.53 0.09
N GLY A 99 -7.26 -3.92 0.46
CA GLY A 99 -6.94 -3.53 1.83
C GLY A 99 -7.83 -2.39 2.32
N PRO A 100 -7.71 -1.96 3.59
CA PRO A 100 -8.56 -0.91 4.17
C PRO A 100 -8.35 0.45 3.50
N PHE A 101 -7.18 0.68 2.92
CA PHE A 101 -6.84 1.90 2.19
C PHE A 101 -7.19 1.85 0.70
N GLY A 102 -7.99 0.87 0.24
CA GLY A 102 -8.43 0.73 -1.15
C GLY A 102 -7.40 0.09 -2.10
N ASN A 103 -6.19 -0.23 -1.63
CA ASN A 103 -5.15 -0.85 -2.46
C ASN A 103 -5.50 -2.31 -2.78
N PRO A 104 -5.39 -2.75 -4.06
CA PRO A 104 -5.79 -4.09 -4.46
C PRO A 104 -5.01 -5.20 -3.74
N ILE A 105 -5.68 -6.21 -3.24
CA ILE A 105 -5.03 -7.42 -2.73
C ILE A 105 -4.58 -8.26 -3.94
N PRO A 106 -3.28 -8.55 -4.11
CA PRO A 106 -2.79 -9.40 -5.19
C PRO A 106 -3.51 -10.75 -5.20
N TYR A 107 -3.77 -11.26 -6.40
CA TYR A 107 -4.49 -12.52 -6.64
C TYR A 107 -5.96 -12.55 -6.16
N SER A 108 -6.55 -11.40 -5.83
CA SER A 108 -7.99 -11.26 -5.59
C SER A 108 -8.74 -10.99 -6.90
N LEU A 109 -10.07 -11.00 -6.83
CA LEU A 109 -10.95 -10.65 -7.94
C LEU A 109 -11.13 -9.12 -8.11
N TYR A 110 -10.11 -8.33 -7.78
CA TYR A 110 -10.14 -6.88 -7.92
C TYR A 110 -10.27 -6.47 -9.39
N LEU A 111 -11.28 -5.65 -9.67
CA LEU A 111 -11.44 -5.02 -10.98
C LEU A 111 -10.83 -3.62 -10.95
N LYS A 112 -9.87 -3.38 -11.86
CA LYS A 112 -9.22 -2.07 -11.99
C LYS A 112 -10.25 -1.04 -12.43
N LYS A 113 -10.32 0.08 -11.71
CA LYS A 113 -11.14 1.23 -12.03
C LYS A 113 -10.29 2.35 -12.61
N ASP A 114 -10.89 3.20 -13.44
CA ASP A 114 -10.28 4.46 -13.82
C ASP A 114 -10.25 5.39 -12.62
N MET A 115 -9.08 5.97 -12.37
CA MET A 115 -8.84 6.84 -11.22
C MET A 115 -8.07 8.07 -11.67
N HIS A 116 -8.41 9.19 -11.06
CA HIS A 116 -7.70 10.44 -11.21
C HIS A 116 -6.99 10.80 -9.92
N SER A 117 -5.87 11.53 -10.00
CA SER A 117 -5.26 12.14 -8.83
C SER A 117 -6.20 13.18 -8.23
N LEU A 118 -6.19 13.34 -6.91
CA LEU A 118 -6.91 14.43 -6.26
C LEU A 118 -6.43 15.80 -6.75
N ALA A 119 -5.16 15.93 -7.14
CA ALA A 119 -4.61 17.16 -7.73
C ALA A 119 -5.25 17.54 -9.08
N ASP A 120 -5.81 16.56 -9.79
CA ASP A 120 -6.50 16.76 -11.06
C ASP A 120 -8.02 16.93 -10.90
N ALA A 121 -8.51 16.89 -9.66
CA ALA A 121 -9.93 16.97 -9.37
C ALA A 121 -10.47 18.39 -9.65
N LYS A 122 -11.64 18.45 -10.26
CA LYS A 122 -12.32 19.72 -10.54
C LYS A 122 -13.10 20.20 -9.32
N ILE A 123 -13.00 21.48 -9.03
CA ILE A 123 -13.74 22.13 -7.94
C ILE A 123 -15.25 21.97 -8.15
N ASN A 124 -15.98 21.83 -7.04
CA ASN A 124 -17.44 21.67 -6.99
C ASN A 124 -17.98 20.46 -7.76
N ARG A 125 -17.21 19.38 -7.86
CA ARG A 125 -17.67 18.09 -8.38
C ARG A 125 -17.57 17.02 -7.30
N PRO A 126 -18.54 16.12 -7.21
CA PRO A 126 -18.47 14.98 -6.33
C PRO A 126 -17.48 13.92 -6.89
N TYR A 127 -16.72 13.30 -6.02
CA TYR A 127 -15.82 12.20 -6.30
C TYR A 127 -15.98 11.14 -5.21
N SER A 128 -15.71 9.89 -5.57
CA SER A 128 -15.56 8.82 -4.60
C SER A 128 -14.08 8.54 -4.36
N VAL A 129 -13.68 8.44 -3.10
CA VAL A 129 -12.33 8.04 -2.73
C VAL A 129 -12.16 6.57 -3.09
N GLU A 130 -11.27 6.25 -4.00
CA GLU A 130 -11.01 4.86 -4.40
C GLU A 130 -9.89 4.24 -3.58
N LYS A 131 -8.80 4.98 -3.38
CA LYS A 131 -7.66 4.52 -2.58
C LYS A 131 -6.83 5.66 -2.01
N ILE A 132 -6.14 5.36 -0.92
CA ILE A 132 -5.07 6.17 -0.34
C ILE A 132 -3.74 5.57 -0.79
N THR A 133 -2.83 6.40 -1.29
CA THR A 133 -1.54 5.94 -1.83
C THR A 133 -0.61 5.45 -0.72
N GLU A 134 0.33 4.55 -1.09
CA GLU A 134 1.28 3.99 -0.11
C GLU A 134 2.17 5.07 0.53
N ASP A 135 2.48 6.16 -0.19
CA ASP A 135 3.31 7.24 0.33
C ASP A 135 2.64 7.98 1.50
N LEU A 136 1.33 8.19 1.42
CA LEU A 136 0.56 8.84 2.49
C LEU A 136 0.46 7.99 3.76
N LYS A 137 0.51 6.66 3.64
CA LYS A 137 0.45 5.75 4.80
C LYS A 137 1.63 5.88 5.76
N LYS A 138 2.76 6.43 5.30
CA LYS A 138 3.95 6.66 6.13
C LYS A 138 3.80 7.87 7.06
N ASP A 139 2.86 8.76 6.77
CA ASP A 139 2.60 9.94 7.58
C ASP A 139 1.39 9.69 8.50
N CYS A 140 1.68 9.36 9.76
CA CYS A 140 0.66 9.08 10.76
C CYS A 140 -0.33 10.24 10.94
N LYS A 141 0.11 11.49 10.83
CA LYS A 141 -0.77 12.67 10.99
C LYS A 141 -1.75 12.79 9.84
N ILE A 142 -1.29 12.53 8.61
CA ILE A 142 -2.18 12.53 7.43
C ILE A 142 -3.20 11.39 7.56
N ILE A 143 -2.76 10.21 7.94
CA ILE A 143 -3.66 9.04 8.09
C ILE A 143 -4.69 9.26 9.20
N GLU A 144 -4.29 9.81 10.35
CA GLU A 144 -5.18 10.20 11.43
C GLU A 144 -6.20 11.23 10.96
N PHE A 145 -5.76 12.30 10.30
CA PHE A 145 -6.63 13.33 9.70
C PHE A 145 -7.65 12.72 8.73
N LEU A 146 -7.23 11.86 7.82
CA LEU A 146 -8.12 11.21 6.86
C LEU A 146 -9.19 10.35 7.56
N GLN A 147 -8.79 9.61 8.59
CA GLN A 147 -9.71 8.78 9.38
C GLN A 147 -10.71 9.63 10.17
N GLU A 148 -10.26 10.68 10.85
CA GLU A 148 -11.11 11.57 11.64
C GLU A 148 -12.15 12.31 10.79
N HIS A 149 -11.77 12.68 9.56
CA HIS A 149 -12.66 13.37 8.62
C HIS A 149 -13.44 12.43 7.71
N ASN A 150 -13.39 11.12 7.98
CA ASN A 150 -14.05 10.08 7.19
C ASN A 150 -13.70 10.10 5.70
N ILE A 151 -12.48 10.51 5.36
CA ILE A 151 -11.93 10.46 3.99
C ILE A 151 -11.34 9.07 3.78
N VAL A 152 -12.21 8.10 3.57
CA VAL A 152 -11.88 6.67 3.50
C VAL A 152 -12.32 6.09 2.15
N PRO A 153 -11.75 4.97 1.69
CA PRO A 153 -12.20 4.32 0.46
C PRO A 153 -13.71 4.07 0.45
N GLY A 154 -14.39 4.54 -0.59
CA GLY A 154 -15.84 4.51 -0.73
C GLY A 154 -16.56 5.78 -0.25
N ALA A 155 -15.90 6.67 0.47
CA ALA A 155 -16.50 7.95 0.87
C ALA A 155 -16.69 8.86 -0.34
N GLU A 156 -17.78 9.62 -0.34
CA GLU A 156 -18.01 10.70 -1.29
C GLU A 156 -17.39 11.99 -0.75
N ILE A 157 -16.61 12.66 -1.60
CA ILE A 157 -15.96 13.93 -1.29
C ILE A 157 -16.24 14.95 -2.38
N MET A 158 -16.17 16.22 -2.01
CA MET A 158 -16.23 17.33 -2.96
C MET A 158 -15.06 18.29 -2.69
N VAL A 159 -14.31 18.62 -3.73
CA VAL A 159 -13.25 19.62 -3.65
C VAL A 159 -13.89 21.01 -3.75
N SER A 160 -13.83 21.81 -2.69
CA SER A 160 -14.44 23.14 -2.64
C SER A 160 -13.50 24.25 -3.12
N ASP A 161 -12.23 24.25 -2.69
CA ASP A 161 -11.18 25.15 -3.14
C ASP A 161 -9.80 24.53 -2.86
N SER A 162 -8.83 24.86 -3.70
CA SER A 162 -7.43 24.41 -3.53
C SER A 162 -6.50 25.54 -3.03
N SER A 163 -7.00 26.74 -2.80
CA SER A 163 -6.20 27.94 -2.53
C SER A 163 -5.92 28.24 -1.05
N GLU A 164 -6.54 27.54 -0.11
CA GLU A 164 -6.41 27.84 1.32
C GLU A 164 -5.25 27.12 2.05
N TYR A 165 -4.48 26.28 1.35
CA TYR A 165 -3.38 25.51 1.95
C TYR A 165 -2.09 25.63 1.13
N SER A 166 -1.55 26.84 1.03
CA SER A 166 -0.17 27.10 0.55
C SER A 166 0.67 27.68 1.67
#